data_fbda1cadd7625b228fbd9f1b90ad0fad
#
_entry.id   fbda1cadd7625b228fbd9f1b90ad0fad
#
_cell.length_a   1.000
_cell.length_b   1.000
_cell.length_c   1.000
_cell.angle_alpha   90.00
_cell.angle_beta   90.00
_cell.angle_gamma   90.00
#
_symmetry.space_group_name_H-M   'P 1'
#
loop_
_entity.id
_entity.type
_entity.pdbx_description
1 polymer ?
#
loop_
_entity_poly.entity_id
_entity_poly.type
_entity_poly.pdbx_seq_one_letter_code
_entity_poly.pdbx_strand_id
1 'polypeptide(L)'
;HASSGTTGKPTVVGYTQKDIDTWAGLMARSIHAAGGRPGDKVHVSYGYGLFTGGLGAHYGAERLGCTVVPMSGGQTEKQVQLIEDFRPDIIMVTPSYMQVIVEEMVRQGLDPRASSLEVGIFGAEPWTEAMRRDIEAAAGIDAVDIYGLSEVMGPGVANECIETKDGPVIWEDHFYPEIIDPDTGAVLPDGE
;
A
#
# COMPACT_ATOMS: atom_id res chain seq x y z
N HIS A 1 1.08 6.66 -15.59
CA HIS A 1 0.48 5.36 -15.27
C HIS A 1 -0.84 5.15 -15.99
N ALA A 2 -1.43 3.98 -15.83
CA ALA A 2 -2.72 3.66 -16.41
C ALA A 2 -3.56 2.82 -15.44
N SER A 3 -4.88 2.94 -15.54
CA SER A 3 -5.81 2.04 -14.85
C SER A 3 -5.71 0.60 -15.38
N SER A 4 -6.25 -0.36 -14.65
CA SER A 4 -6.19 -1.79 -15.01
C SER A 4 -6.91 -2.12 -16.34
N GLY A 5 -7.85 -1.28 -16.75
CA GLY A 5 -8.61 -1.46 -18.01
C GLY A 5 -9.54 -2.68 -18.02
N THR A 6 -9.98 -3.16 -16.86
CA THR A 6 -10.85 -4.35 -16.74
C THR A 6 -12.19 -4.20 -17.47
N THR A 7 -12.65 -2.96 -17.68
CA THR A 7 -13.93 -2.64 -18.37
C THR A 7 -13.73 -2.08 -19.77
N GLY A 8 -12.50 -2.03 -20.30
CA GLY A 8 -12.21 -1.46 -21.62
C GLY A 8 -10.76 -1.06 -21.79
N LYS A 9 -10.52 0.03 -22.55
CA LYS A 9 -9.16 0.56 -22.70
C LYS A 9 -8.71 1.19 -21.38
N PRO A 10 -7.44 0.94 -20.94
CA PRO A 10 -6.89 1.62 -19.78
C PRO A 10 -6.91 3.13 -19.92
N THR A 11 -7.31 3.81 -18.86
CA THR A 11 -7.18 5.27 -18.77
C THR A 11 -5.72 5.60 -18.47
N VAL A 12 -5.08 6.35 -19.37
CA VAL A 12 -3.71 6.80 -19.20
C VAL A 12 -3.69 8.14 -18.48
N VAL A 13 -2.95 8.22 -17.38
CA VAL A 13 -2.80 9.42 -16.56
C VAL A 13 -1.34 9.88 -16.62
N GLY A 14 -1.12 11.09 -17.11
CA GLY A 14 0.20 11.73 -17.10
C GLY A 14 0.35 12.65 -15.90
N TYR A 15 1.54 12.63 -15.28
CA TYR A 15 1.88 13.53 -14.18
C TYR A 15 2.89 14.58 -14.62
N THR A 16 2.68 15.82 -14.17
CA THR A 16 3.74 16.83 -14.17
C THR A 16 4.69 16.58 -12.99
N GLN A 17 5.84 17.25 -12.99
CA GLN A 17 6.76 17.17 -11.85
C GLN A 17 6.09 17.62 -10.53
N LYS A 18 5.23 18.63 -10.59
CA LYS A 18 4.47 19.10 -9.43
C LYS A 18 3.51 18.03 -8.91
N ASP A 19 2.87 17.28 -9.80
CA ASP A 19 1.98 16.17 -9.40
C ASP A 19 2.78 15.05 -8.72
N ILE A 20 3.96 14.72 -9.25
CA ILE A 20 4.86 13.74 -8.63
C ILE A 20 5.30 14.20 -7.23
N ASP A 21 5.66 15.46 -7.06
CA ASP A 21 6.08 16.02 -5.77
C ASP A 21 4.94 15.99 -4.75
N THR A 22 3.71 16.32 -5.17
CA THR A 22 2.50 16.25 -4.36
C THR A 22 2.21 14.79 -3.96
N TRP A 23 2.21 13.89 -4.94
CA TRP A 23 1.96 12.47 -4.72
C TRP A 23 2.98 11.81 -3.78
N ALA A 24 4.27 12.11 -3.97
CA ALA A 24 5.32 11.66 -3.07
C ALA A 24 5.09 12.13 -1.63
N GLY A 25 4.61 13.38 -1.45
CA GLY A 25 4.24 13.92 -0.14
C GLY A 25 3.07 13.19 0.51
N LEU A 26 2.01 12.88 -0.26
CA LEU A 26 0.84 12.13 0.20
C LEU A 26 1.21 10.69 0.59
N MET A 27 2.02 10.04 -0.24
CA MET A 27 2.51 8.70 0.05
C MET A 27 3.44 8.65 1.26
N ALA A 28 4.32 9.64 1.43
CA ALA A 28 5.16 9.76 2.63
C ALA A 28 4.31 9.90 3.89
N ARG A 29 3.23 10.70 3.84
CA ARG A 29 2.26 10.86 4.93
C ARG A 29 1.55 9.53 5.23
N SER A 30 1.14 8.80 4.21
CA SER A 30 0.51 7.48 4.34
C SER A 30 1.45 6.46 5.00
N ILE A 31 2.69 6.36 4.55
CA ILE A 31 3.70 5.47 5.13
C ILE A 31 3.98 5.86 6.60
N HIS A 32 4.03 7.17 6.89
CA HIS A 32 4.23 7.66 8.26
C HIS A 32 3.04 7.32 9.18
N ALA A 33 1.80 7.48 8.70
CA ALA A 33 0.58 7.10 9.43
C ALA A 33 0.51 5.59 9.70
N ALA A 34 1.05 4.78 8.78
CA ALA A 34 1.21 3.33 8.94
C ALA A 34 2.35 2.93 9.88
N GLY A 35 3.03 3.87 10.52
CA GLY A 35 4.12 3.59 11.47
C GLY A 35 5.52 3.79 10.91
N GLY A 36 5.70 4.00 9.60
CA GLY A 36 7.02 4.19 8.98
C GLY A 36 7.77 5.44 9.45
N ARG A 37 9.07 5.35 9.52
CA ARG A 37 9.95 6.44 9.99
C ARG A 37 11.16 6.62 9.04
N PRO A 38 11.77 7.82 9.01
CA PRO A 38 13.02 8.01 8.28
C PRO A 38 14.09 7.01 8.73
N GLY A 39 14.74 6.38 7.78
CA GLY A 39 15.75 5.34 8.01
C GLY A 39 15.24 3.92 7.85
N ASP A 40 13.91 3.69 7.91
CA ASP A 40 13.34 2.36 7.65
C ASP A 40 13.60 1.90 6.22
N LYS A 41 13.57 0.59 6.02
CA LYS A 41 13.65 -0.03 4.70
C LYS A 41 12.26 -0.48 4.27
N VAL A 42 11.84 -0.06 3.09
CA VAL A 42 10.53 -0.38 2.52
C VAL A 42 10.70 -1.34 1.36
N HIS A 43 10.21 -2.55 1.51
CA HIS A 43 10.15 -3.57 0.45
C HIS A 43 8.90 -3.34 -0.41
N VAL A 44 9.10 -2.93 -1.66
CA VAL A 44 7.99 -2.63 -2.58
C VAL A 44 7.73 -3.83 -3.48
N SER A 45 6.66 -4.56 -3.19
CA SER A 45 6.17 -5.71 -3.96
C SER A 45 4.99 -5.37 -4.87
N TYR A 46 4.64 -4.11 -5.00
CA TYR A 46 3.74 -3.63 -6.06
C TYR A 46 4.44 -3.57 -7.41
N GLY A 47 3.71 -3.88 -8.48
CA GLY A 47 4.24 -3.77 -9.84
C GLY A 47 4.72 -2.36 -10.18
N TYR A 48 5.90 -2.27 -10.78
CA TYR A 48 6.38 -1.06 -11.47
C TYR A 48 5.88 -1.04 -12.91
N GLY A 49 6.03 0.04 -13.60
CA GLY A 49 5.51 0.23 -14.96
C GLY A 49 4.26 1.12 -14.97
N LEU A 50 3.20 0.73 -15.67
CA LEU A 50 1.98 1.54 -15.75
C LEU A 50 1.08 1.40 -14.52
N PHE A 51 1.25 0.38 -13.71
CA PHE A 51 0.54 0.25 -12.45
C PHE A 51 1.03 1.31 -11.44
N THR A 52 0.09 2.00 -10.83
CA THR A 52 0.41 3.17 -10.00
C THR A 52 1.05 2.83 -8.65
N GLY A 53 0.82 1.62 -8.13
CA GLY A 53 1.22 1.23 -6.77
C GLY A 53 2.73 1.25 -6.53
N GLY A 54 3.53 0.68 -7.44
CA GLY A 54 4.98 0.57 -7.28
C GLY A 54 5.67 1.92 -7.22
N LEU A 55 5.40 2.81 -8.18
CA LEU A 55 6.00 4.15 -8.22
C LEU A 55 5.53 5.03 -7.06
N GLY A 56 4.24 4.95 -6.67
CA GLY A 56 3.72 5.69 -5.52
C GLY A 56 4.42 5.32 -4.23
N ALA A 57 4.52 4.03 -3.96
CA ALA A 57 5.25 3.50 -2.80
C ALA A 57 6.71 3.95 -2.81
N HIS A 58 7.38 3.85 -3.96
CA HIS A 58 8.78 4.22 -4.13
C HIS A 58 9.03 5.69 -3.80
N TYR A 59 8.35 6.61 -4.52
CA TYR A 59 8.54 8.05 -4.30
C TYR A 59 8.13 8.49 -2.89
N GLY A 60 7.09 7.88 -2.32
CA GLY A 60 6.67 8.16 -0.96
C GLY A 60 7.70 7.75 0.08
N ALA A 61 8.26 6.54 -0.07
CA ALA A 61 9.28 6.04 0.83
C ALA A 61 10.57 6.88 0.76
N GLU A 62 11.05 7.22 -0.46
CA GLU A 62 12.19 8.13 -0.63
C GLU A 62 11.92 9.51 -0.03
N ARG A 63 10.72 10.07 -0.23
CA ARG A 63 10.31 11.37 0.32
C ARG A 63 10.27 11.38 1.85
N LEU A 64 9.89 10.25 2.47
CA LEU A 64 9.92 10.09 3.92
C LEU A 64 11.35 9.95 4.47
N GLY A 65 12.30 9.58 3.62
CA GLY A 65 13.69 9.30 4.02
C GLY A 65 13.96 7.83 4.33
N CYS A 66 13.14 6.94 3.77
CA CYS A 66 13.34 5.49 3.84
C CYS A 66 14.29 4.99 2.74
N THR A 67 14.83 3.81 2.93
CA THR A 67 15.54 3.06 1.88
C THR A 67 14.55 2.15 1.15
N VAL A 68 14.49 2.24 -0.18
CA VAL A 68 13.56 1.42 -0.98
C VAL A 68 14.25 0.16 -1.50
N VAL A 69 13.60 -0.99 -1.33
CA VAL A 69 13.91 -2.25 -2.02
C VAL A 69 12.87 -2.45 -3.13
N PRO A 70 13.17 -2.07 -4.39
CA PRO A 70 12.19 -2.00 -5.48
C PRO A 70 12.05 -3.34 -6.22
N MET A 71 11.52 -4.37 -5.52
CA MET A 71 11.45 -5.73 -6.07
C MET A 71 10.41 -5.88 -7.18
N SER A 72 9.32 -5.10 -7.16
CA SER A 72 8.14 -5.32 -8.00
C SER A 72 7.32 -6.56 -7.60
N GLY A 73 6.20 -6.81 -8.27
CA GLY A 73 5.37 -8.00 -8.01
C GLY A 73 5.92 -9.27 -8.65
N GLY A 74 5.47 -10.43 -8.15
CA GLY A 74 5.87 -11.74 -8.65
C GLY A 74 7.23 -12.23 -8.11
N GLN A 75 7.73 -13.34 -8.68
CA GLN A 75 9.00 -13.95 -8.30
C GLN A 75 9.08 -14.26 -6.78
N THR A 76 8.12 -15.01 -6.26
CA THR A 76 7.89 -15.15 -4.80
C THR A 76 9.12 -15.65 -4.04
N GLU A 77 9.89 -16.59 -4.59
CA GLU A 77 11.15 -17.04 -3.98
C GLU A 77 12.16 -15.88 -3.83
N LYS A 78 12.19 -14.98 -4.82
CA LYS A 78 13.06 -13.80 -4.77
C LYS A 78 12.58 -12.76 -3.76
N GLN A 79 11.26 -12.61 -3.57
CA GLN A 79 10.70 -11.76 -2.51
C GLN A 79 11.23 -12.23 -1.15
N VAL A 80 11.08 -13.52 -0.85
CA VAL A 80 11.56 -14.11 0.41
C VAL A 80 13.07 -13.91 0.58
N GLN A 81 13.85 -14.22 -0.46
CA GLN A 81 15.30 -14.01 -0.41
C GLN A 81 15.68 -12.55 -0.06
N LEU A 82 15.02 -11.56 -0.70
CA LEU A 82 15.34 -10.15 -0.44
C LEU A 82 14.85 -9.68 0.93
N ILE A 83 13.77 -10.25 1.47
CA ILE A 83 13.32 -9.99 2.84
C ILE A 83 14.39 -10.47 3.83
N GLU A 84 14.93 -11.66 3.62
CA GLU A 84 16.01 -12.20 4.46
C GLU A 84 17.32 -11.40 4.32
N ASP A 85 17.73 -11.09 3.09
CA ASP A 85 19.03 -10.44 2.81
C ASP A 85 19.06 -8.97 3.23
N PHE A 86 18.01 -8.20 2.93
CA PHE A 86 17.95 -6.75 3.19
C PHE A 86 17.29 -6.39 4.51
N ARG A 87 16.53 -7.33 5.09
CA ARG A 87 15.83 -7.14 6.37
C ARG A 87 15.02 -5.84 6.38
N PRO A 88 14.02 -5.71 5.51
CA PRO A 88 13.14 -4.54 5.49
C PRO A 88 12.25 -4.50 6.75
N ASP A 89 11.88 -3.27 7.14
CA ASP A 89 10.98 -3.01 8.26
C ASP A 89 9.52 -3.02 7.79
N ILE A 90 9.29 -2.55 6.56
CA ILE A 90 7.97 -2.36 5.97
C ILE A 90 7.86 -3.12 4.65
N ILE A 91 6.73 -3.76 4.41
CA ILE A 91 6.37 -4.30 3.09
C ILE A 91 5.13 -3.59 2.53
N MET A 92 5.18 -3.21 1.25
CA MET A 92 4.04 -2.65 0.52
C MET A 92 3.64 -3.61 -0.61
N VAL A 93 2.46 -4.21 -0.48
CA VAL A 93 2.03 -5.35 -1.31
C VAL A 93 0.50 -5.48 -1.29
N THR A 94 -0.09 -6.27 -2.20
CA THR A 94 -1.51 -6.64 -2.08
C THR A 94 -1.70 -7.67 -0.96
N PRO A 95 -2.84 -7.65 -0.23
CA PRO A 95 -3.04 -8.58 0.90
C PRO A 95 -3.01 -10.05 0.46
N SER A 96 -3.60 -10.39 -0.69
CA SER A 96 -3.55 -11.76 -1.23
C SER A 96 -2.11 -12.22 -1.55
N TYR A 97 -1.28 -11.31 -2.07
CA TYR A 97 0.09 -11.66 -2.39
C TYR A 97 0.98 -11.77 -1.14
N MET A 98 0.66 -11.03 -0.08
CA MET A 98 1.32 -11.24 1.23
C MET A 98 1.11 -12.66 1.76
N GLN A 99 -0.10 -13.20 1.64
CA GLN A 99 -0.36 -14.61 2.02
C GLN A 99 0.52 -15.59 1.23
N VAL A 100 0.68 -15.36 -0.07
CA VAL A 100 1.57 -16.18 -0.92
C VAL A 100 3.04 -16.06 -0.49
N ILE A 101 3.50 -14.88 -0.09
CA ILE A 101 4.87 -14.68 0.44
C ILE A 101 5.05 -15.44 1.76
N VAL A 102 4.07 -15.37 2.66
CA VAL A 102 4.08 -16.11 3.93
C VAL A 102 4.13 -17.63 3.69
N GLU A 103 3.28 -18.14 2.80
CA GLU A 103 3.30 -19.56 2.43
C GLU A 103 4.66 -20.00 1.87
N GLU A 104 5.27 -19.15 1.05
CA GLU A 104 6.60 -19.42 0.48
C GLU A 104 7.69 -19.43 1.56
N MET A 105 7.65 -18.51 2.53
CA MET A 105 8.57 -18.51 3.67
C MET A 105 8.47 -19.85 4.43
N VAL A 106 7.26 -20.28 4.75
CA VAL A 106 7.01 -21.58 5.41
C VAL A 106 7.52 -22.75 4.55
N ARG A 107 7.28 -22.72 3.25
CA ARG A 107 7.77 -23.75 2.30
C ARG A 107 9.31 -23.86 2.31
N GLN A 108 9.99 -22.75 2.49
CA GLN A 108 11.45 -22.69 2.61
C GLN A 108 11.97 -23.07 4.01
N GLY A 109 11.08 -23.36 4.97
CA GLY A 109 11.42 -23.69 6.35
C GLY A 109 11.76 -22.49 7.22
N LEU A 110 11.36 -21.29 6.79
CA LEU A 110 11.50 -20.05 7.55
C LEU A 110 10.26 -19.83 8.43
N ASP A 111 10.44 -19.16 9.57
CA ASP A 111 9.34 -18.66 10.38
C ASP A 111 9.02 -17.21 9.95
N PRO A 112 7.86 -16.93 9.33
CA PRO A 112 7.53 -15.57 8.90
C PRO A 112 7.52 -14.55 10.05
N ARG A 113 7.20 -14.99 11.27
CA ARG A 113 7.18 -14.15 12.48
C ARG A 113 8.57 -13.77 12.98
N ALA A 114 9.60 -14.46 12.53
CA ALA A 114 10.99 -14.15 12.84
C ALA A 114 11.64 -13.23 11.80
N SER A 115 10.89 -12.83 10.76
CA SER A 115 11.37 -11.86 9.77
C SER A 115 11.59 -10.49 10.41
N SER A 116 12.23 -9.60 9.67
CA SER A 116 12.43 -8.22 10.12
C SER A 116 11.22 -7.31 9.89
N LEU A 117 10.18 -7.80 9.21
CA LEU A 117 8.99 -7.03 8.89
C LEU A 117 8.22 -6.70 10.18
N GLU A 118 7.88 -5.44 10.34
CA GLU A 118 7.07 -4.92 11.44
C GLU A 118 5.70 -4.44 10.92
N VAL A 119 5.65 -3.88 9.71
CA VAL A 119 4.45 -3.30 9.11
C VAL A 119 4.22 -3.80 7.70
N GLY A 120 2.97 -4.17 7.40
CA GLY A 120 2.47 -4.39 6.04
C GLY A 120 1.47 -3.31 5.66
N ILE A 121 1.72 -2.60 4.55
CA ILE A 121 0.79 -1.60 4.00
C ILE A 121 0.13 -2.23 2.77
N PHE A 122 -1.16 -2.53 2.90
CA PHE A 122 -1.93 -3.33 1.95
C PHE A 122 -2.97 -2.50 1.22
N GLY A 123 -3.15 -2.76 -0.06
CA GLY A 123 -4.15 -2.08 -0.88
C GLY A 123 -4.25 -2.67 -2.28
N ALA A 124 -4.87 -1.96 -3.19
CA ALA A 124 -5.12 -2.31 -4.57
C ALA A 124 -6.15 -3.43 -4.79
N GLU A 125 -6.65 -4.05 -3.74
CA GLU A 125 -7.76 -5.02 -3.79
C GLU A 125 -8.57 -4.94 -2.50
N PRO A 126 -9.88 -5.28 -2.53
CA PRO A 126 -10.69 -5.40 -1.32
C PRO A 126 -10.17 -6.53 -0.43
N TRP A 127 -10.14 -6.30 0.86
CA TRP A 127 -9.81 -7.30 1.85
C TRP A 127 -10.64 -7.15 3.13
N THR A 128 -10.60 -8.14 4.01
CA THR A 128 -11.50 -8.22 5.17
C THR A 128 -10.72 -8.21 6.47
N GLU A 129 -11.41 -7.88 7.57
CA GLU A 129 -10.85 -8.00 8.91
C GLU A 129 -10.41 -9.44 9.27
N ALA A 130 -11.07 -10.46 8.69
CA ALA A 130 -10.61 -11.84 8.86
C ALA A 130 -9.24 -12.04 8.22
N MET A 131 -9.04 -11.55 6.99
CA MET A 131 -7.78 -11.63 6.27
C MET A 131 -6.68 -10.82 6.97
N ARG A 132 -7.01 -9.65 7.54
CA ARG A 132 -6.10 -8.87 8.39
C ARG A 132 -5.56 -9.71 9.53
N ARG A 133 -6.46 -10.30 10.32
CA ARG A 133 -6.07 -11.14 11.47
C ARG A 133 -5.23 -12.35 11.06
N ASP A 134 -5.55 -12.96 9.92
CA ASP A 134 -4.80 -14.11 9.42
C ASP A 134 -3.36 -13.71 9.03
N ILE A 135 -3.19 -12.58 8.34
CA ILE A 135 -1.87 -12.04 7.95
C ILE A 135 -1.08 -11.64 9.19
N GLU A 136 -1.66 -10.88 10.11
CA GLU A 136 -1.01 -10.45 11.35
C GLU A 136 -0.58 -11.65 12.20
N ALA A 137 -1.45 -12.66 12.34
CA ALA A 137 -1.13 -13.87 13.08
C ALA A 137 -0.01 -14.68 12.44
N ALA A 138 0.00 -14.78 11.11
CA ALA A 138 0.97 -15.59 10.36
C ALA A 138 2.35 -14.92 10.26
N ALA A 139 2.39 -13.60 10.03
CA ALA A 139 3.63 -12.86 9.80
C ALA A 139 4.15 -12.10 11.03
N GLY A 140 3.31 -11.85 12.04
CA GLY A 140 3.70 -11.10 13.23
C GLY A 140 3.87 -9.60 13.00
N ILE A 141 3.17 -9.05 12.03
CA ILE A 141 3.25 -7.64 11.59
C ILE A 141 1.95 -6.89 11.91
N ASP A 142 2.03 -5.56 11.90
CA ASP A 142 0.84 -4.70 11.84
C ASP A 142 0.36 -4.55 10.40
N ALA A 143 -0.89 -4.90 10.12
CA ALA A 143 -1.49 -4.82 8.79
C ALA A 143 -2.37 -3.56 8.67
N VAL A 144 -2.00 -2.66 7.75
CA VAL A 144 -2.61 -1.33 7.59
C VAL A 144 -3.14 -1.17 6.16
N ASP A 145 -4.34 -0.62 6.02
CA ASP A 145 -4.98 -0.40 4.71
C ASP A 145 -4.56 0.94 4.09
N ILE A 146 -4.29 0.92 2.78
CA ILE A 146 -4.06 2.10 1.96
C ILE A 146 -5.02 2.13 0.77
N TYR A 147 -5.68 3.25 0.57
CA TYR A 147 -6.63 3.45 -0.52
C TYR A 147 -6.12 4.43 -1.56
N GLY A 148 -6.46 4.16 -2.80
CA GLY A 148 -6.28 5.04 -3.94
C GLY A 148 -6.54 4.33 -5.26
N LEU A 149 -6.64 5.10 -6.34
CA LEU A 149 -6.83 4.60 -7.69
C LEU A 149 -6.16 5.51 -8.70
N SER A 150 -5.88 4.98 -9.89
CA SER A 150 -5.18 5.73 -10.95
C SER A 150 -5.87 7.03 -11.34
N GLU A 151 -7.20 7.05 -11.31
CA GLU A 151 -8.04 8.19 -11.69
C GLU A 151 -8.03 9.32 -10.65
N VAL A 152 -7.61 9.03 -9.41
CA VAL A 152 -7.53 9.99 -8.29
C VAL A 152 -6.13 9.96 -7.70
N MET A 153 -5.13 10.37 -8.44
CA MET A 153 -3.72 10.50 -8.05
C MET A 153 -3.00 9.19 -7.64
N GLY A 154 -3.58 8.00 -7.83
CA GLY A 154 -2.97 6.73 -7.43
C GLY A 154 -3.13 6.42 -5.94
N PRO A 155 -2.29 5.55 -5.34
CA PRO A 155 -2.34 5.28 -3.90
C PRO A 155 -1.99 6.53 -3.09
N GLY A 156 -2.42 6.56 -1.82
CA GLY A 156 -2.17 7.69 -0.92
C GLY A 156 -3.29 8.74 -0.91
N VAL A 157 -4.51 8.39 -1.37
CA VAL A 157 -5.72 9.20 -1.16
C VAL A 157 -6.14 9.12 0.30
N ALA A 158 -6.13 7.92 0.85
CA ALA A 158 -6.43 7.65 2.25
C ALA A 158 -5.56 6.52 2.78
N ASN A 159 -5.35 6.47 4.09
CA ASN A 159 -4.60 5.44 4.76
C ASN A 159 -5.10 5.26 6.19
N GLU A 160 -5.08 4.05 6.69
CA GLU A 160 -5.31 3.80 8.11
C GLU A 160 -4.18 4.34 8.98
N CYS A 161 -4.54 4.72 10.19
CA CYS A 161 -3.58 5.01 11.25
C CYS A 161 -3.26 3.69 11.97
N ILE A 162 -1.98 3.39 12.16
CA ILE A 162 -1.54 2.13 12.78
C ILE A 162 -2.09 1.94 14.20
N GLU A 163 -2.30 3.05 14.91
CA GLU A 163 -2.79 3.02 16.29
C GLU A 163 -4.27 2.63 16.41
N THR A 164 -5.07 2.92 15.39
CA THR A 164 -6.53 2.71 15.46
C THR A 164 -7.02 1.60 14.55
N LYS A 165 -6.48 1.51 13.32
CA LYS A 165 -6.92 0.56 12.27
C LYS A 165 -8.46 0.56 12.09
N ASP A 166 -9.07 1.74 12.18
CA ASP A 166 -10.52 1.96 12.14
C ASP A 166 -10.96 2.62 10.82
N GLY A 167 -10.46 2.08 9.72
CA GLY A 167 -10.70 2.55 8.38
C GLY A 167 -9.76 3.66 7.91
N PRO A 168 -9.61 3.81 6.57
CA PRO A 168 -8.72 4.80 5.98
C PRO A 168 -9.17 6.24 6.21
N VAL A 169 -8.27 7.09 6.67
CA VAL A 169 -8.46 8.54 6.83
C VAL A 169 -8.07 9.23 5.52
N ILE A 170 -8.97 10.03 4.97
CA ILE A 170 -8.76 10.80 3.73
C ILE A 170 -7.95 12.07 4.02
N TRP A 171 -6.99 12.39 3.13
CA TRP A 171 -6.21 13.63 3.21
C TRP A 171 -7.00 14.81 2.63
N GLU A 172 -7.92 15.40 3.40
CA GLU A 172 -8.87 16.43 2.97
C GLU A 172 -8.22 17.74 2.51
N ASP A 173 -6.95 17.98 2.81
CA ASP A 173 -6.18 19.09 2.26
C ASP A 173 -5.83 18.92 0.76
N HIS A 174 -6.06 17.72 0.20
CA HIS A 174 -5.82 17.39 -1.20
C HIS A 174 -7.04 16.76 -1.89
N PHE A 175 -7.93 16.12 -1.14
CA PHE A 175 -9.10 15.40 -1.65
C PHE A 175 -10.36 15.90 -0.97
N TYR A 176 -11.41 16.09 -1.74
CA TYR A 176 -12.72 16.48 -1.23
C TYR A 176 -13.64 15.25 -1.23
N PRO A 177 -13.90 14.62 -0.06
CA PRO A 177 -14.81 13.48 0.02
C PRO A 177 -16.27 13.93 -0.02
N GLU A 178 -17.10 13.17 -0.73
CA GLU A 178 -18.55 13.30 -0.71
C GLU A 178 -19.15 11.92 -0.43
N ILE A 179 -19.91 11.80 0.64
CA ILE A 179 -20.74 10.62 0.90
C ILE A 179 -22.05 10.80 0.15
N ILE A 180 -22.38 9.86 -0.70
CA ILE A 180 -23.58 9.95 -1.54
C ILE A 180 -24.56 8.82 -1.26
N ASP A 181 -25.83 9.11 -1.35
CA ASP A 181 -26.87 8.10 -1.41
C ASP A 181 -26.71 7.30 -2.74
N PRO A 182 -26.57 5.98 -2.70
CA PRO A 182 -26.28 5.18 -3.88
C PRO A 182 -27.43 5.11 -4.88
N ASP A 183 -28.67 5.34 -4.44
CA ASP A 183 -29.87 5.25 -5.29
C ASP A 183 -30.16 6.58 -5.99
N THR A 184 -29.94 7.70 -5.31
CA THR A 184 -30.27 9.04 -5.81
C THR A 184 -29.07 9.84 -6.31
N GLY A 185 -27.87 9.50 -5.86
CA GLY A 185 -26.64 10.28 -6.09
C GLY A 185 -26.60 11.60 -5.33
N ALA A 186 -27.51 11.84 -4.40
CA ALA A 186 -27.52 13.04 -3.58
C ALA A 186 -26.41 12.96 -2.52
N VAL A 187 -25.70 14.08 -2.31
CA VAL A 187 -24.72 14.18 -1.21
C VAL A 187 -25.46 14.17 0.12
N LEU A 188 -25.04 13.29 1.01
CA LEU A 188 -25.60 13.14 2.36
C LEU A 188 -24.99 14.17 3.31
N PRO A 189 -25.73 14.61 4.35
CA PRO A 189 -25.19 15.42 5.44
C PRO A 189 -24.12 14.67 6.24
N ASP A 190 -23.27 15.42 6.94
CA ASP A 190 -22.25 14.86 7.83
C ASP A 190 -22.87 13.92 8.87
N GLY A 191 -22.36 12.70 8.95
CA GLY A 191 -22.79 11.70 9.94
C GLY A 191 -23.96 10.80 9.51
N GLU A 192 -24.41 10.90 8.24
CA GLU A 192 -25.42 10.01 7.66
C GLU A 192 -24.80 8.97 6.70
#